data_885b35c91ab156561bd57c7237a3e2c3
#
_entry.id   885b35c91ab156561bd57c7237a3e2c3
#
_cell.length_a   1.000
_cell.length_b   1.000
_cell.length_c   1.000
_cell.angle_alpha   90.00
_cell.angle_beta   90.00
_cell.angle_gamma   90.00
#
_symmetry.space_group_name_H-M   'P 1'
#
loop_
_entity.id
_entity.type
_entity.pdbx_description
1 polymer ?
#
loop_
_entity_poly.entity_id
_entity_poly.type
_entity_poly.pdbx_seq_one_letter_code
_entity_poly.pdbx_strand_id
1 'polypeptide(L)'
;MAEKKTLRALVSVSDKSGVVEFAKGLKECGVEILSTGGTARVLGEAGVETTAVSKYTGAPEILDGRVKTLHPRIHGGVLARNTKEHMAELERENIGAIDLVVVNLYPFSQTVAKEDVTFQEAVENIDIGGPTMLRAAAKNHERVSACLLYTSDAADE
;
A
#
# COMPACT_ATOMS: atom_id res chain seq x y z
N MET A 1 -26.82 -17.71 0.78
CA MET A 1 -25.96 -17.11 -0.27
C MET A 1 -24.65 -16.76 0.41
N ALA A 2 -23.50 -17.23 -0.10
CA ALA A 2 -22.21 -16.82 0.46
C ALA A 2 -22.06 -15.30 0.28
N GLU A 3 -21.82 -14.58 1.35
CA GLU A 3 -21.45 -13.16 1.25
C GLU A 3 -20.25 -13.03 0.32
N LYS A 4 -20.39 -12.19 -0.71
CA LYS A 4 -19.30 -11.93 -1.65
C LYS A 4 -18.21 -11.20 -0.87
N LYS A 5 -17.12 -11.89 -0.57
CA LYS A 5 -15.98 -11.30 0.13
C LYS A 5 -15.48 -10.11 -0.68
N THR A 6 -15.57 -8.91 -0.11
CA THR A 6 -15.00 -7.72 -0.73
C THR A 6 -13.48 -7.80 -0.63
N LEU A 7 -12.81 -7.80 -1.78
CA LEU A 7 -11.35 -7.73 -1.84
C LEU A 7 -10.89 -6.30 -1.53
N ARG A 8 -9.76 -6.16 -0.86
CA ARG A 8 -9.19 -4.87 -0.49
C ARG A 8 -7.73 -4.76 -0.90
N ALA A 9 -7.39 -3.66 -1.55
CA ALA A 9 -6.03 -3.30 -1.93
C ALA A 9 -5.51 -2.13 -1.07
N LEU A 10 -4.26 -2.20 -0.66
CA LEU A 10 -3.50 -1.08 -0.13
C LEU A 10 -2.59 -0.56 -1.24
N VAL A 11 -2.84 0.66 -1.70
CA VAL A 11 -2.11 1.29 -2.81
C VAL A 11 -1.34 2.49 -2.30
N SER A 12 -0.02 2.40 -2.29
CA SER A 12 0.87 3.46 -1.82
C SER A 12 2.14 3.48 -2.65
N VAL A 13 2.20 4.37 -3.63
CA VAL A 13 3.30 4.46 -4.58
C VAL A 13 4.02 5.80 -4.50
N SER A 14 5.31 5.79 -4.67
CA SER A 14 6.17 6.98 -4.79
C SER A 14 6.06 7.58 -6.20
N ASP A 15 6.37 6.81 -7.23
CA ASP A 15 6.07 7.14 -8.62
C ASP A 15 4.60 6.85 -8.91
N LYS A 16 3.88 7.84 -9.49
CA LYS A 16 2.44 7.77 -9.78
C LYS A 16 2.13 7.28 -11.21
N SER A 17 3.15 6.97 -12.00
CA SER A 17 2.97 6.51 -13.37
C SER A 17 2.13 5.23 -13.41
N GLY A 18 1.11 5.20 -14.25
CA GLY A 18 0.21 4.05 -14.43
C GLY A 18 -0.74 3.75 -13.24
N VAL A 19 -0.61 4.42 -12.09
CA VAL A 19 -1.40 4.10 -10.90
C VAL A 19 -2.90 4.34 -11.10
N VAL A 20 -3.27 5.34 -11.91
CA VAL A 20 -4.67 5.70 -12.16
C VAL A 20 -5.38 4.59 -12.95
N GLU A 21 -4.79 4.16 -14.07
CA GLU A 21 -5.32 3.06 -14.89
C GLU A 21 -5.41 1.77 -14.07
N PHE A 22 -4.36 1.45 -13.35
CA PHE A 22 -4.33 0.27 -12.49
C PHE A 22 -5.45 0.31 -11.43
N ALA A 23 -5.64 1.46 -10.76
CA ALA A 23 -6.66 1.62 -9.75
C ALA A 23 -8.09 1.57 -10.32
N LYS A 24 -8.31 2.10 -11.54
CA LYS A 24 -9.58 1.96 -12.26
C LYS A 24 -9.91 0.49 -12.51
N GLY A 25 -8.95 -0.29 -13.01
CA GLY A 25 -9.13 -1.73 -13.21
C GLY A 25 -9.45 -2.47 -11.91
N LEU A 26 -8.82 -2.11 -10.79
CA LEU A 26 -9.16 -2.68 -9.48
C LEU A 26 -10.62 -2.35 -9.08
N LYS A 27 -11.07 -1.12 -9.32
CA LYS A 27 -12.47 -0.71 -9.02
C LYS A 27 -13.47 -1.45 -9.89
N GLU A 28 -13.18 -1.66 -11.17
CA GLU A 28 -14.02 -2.45 -12.09
C GLU A 28 -14.15 -3.91 -11.61
N CYS A 29 -13.10 -4.44 -10.97
CA CYS A 29 -13.12 -5.75 -10.32
C CYS A 29 -13.84 -5.76 -8.96
N GLY A 30 -14.36 -4.61 -8.49
CA GLY A 30 -15.05 -4.49 -7.22
C GLY A 30 -14.12 -4.47 -6.00
N VAL A 31 -12.86 -4.10 -6.18
CA VAL A 31 -11.85 -4.01 -5.11
C VAL A 31 -12.00 -2.67 -4.37
N GLU A 32 -12.02 -2.72 -3.03
CA GLU A 32 -11.86 -1.52 -2.20
C GLU A 32 -10.40 -1.08 -2.18
N ILE A 33 -10.15 0.24 -2.29
CA ILE A 33 -8.80 0.77 -2.29
C ILE A 33 -8.56 1.61 -1.04
N LEU A 34 -7.59 1.19 -0.22
CA LEU A 34 -6.98 2.02 0.81
C LEU A 34 -5.77 2.72 0.19
N SER A 35 -5.59 4.02 0.45
CA SER A 35 -4.45 4.74 -0.12
C SER A 35 -3.91 5.80 0.82
N THR A 36 -2.67 6.21 0.61
CA THR A 36 -1.95 7.19 1.44
C THR A 36 -1.78 8.52 0.71
N GLY A 37 -1.79 9.60 1.44
CA GLY A 37 -1.35 10.96 1.08
C GLY A 37 -1.41 11.33 -0.40
N GLY A 38 -0.24 11.43 -1.02
CA GLY A 38 -0.12 11.84 -2.42
C GLY A 38 -0.74 10.87 -3.42
N THR A 39 -0.74 9.56 -3.16
CA THR A 39 -1.40 8.57 -4.04
C THR A 39 -2.91 8.72 -3.98
N ALA A 40 -3.49 8.84 -2.78
CA ALA A 40 -4.93 9.06 -2.61
C ALA A 40 -5.41 10.33 -3.32
N ARG A 41 -4.60 11.41 -3.26
CA ARG A 41 -4.90 12.68 -3.95
C ARG A 41 -4.96 12.48 -5.47
N VAL A 42 -3.93 11.88 -6.07
CA VAL A 42 -3.88 11.65 -7.52
C VAL A 42 -5.04 10.76 -8.00
N LEU A 43 -5.38 9.71 -7.25
CA LEU A 43 -6.50 8.85 -7.56
C LEU A 43 -7.84 9.59 -7.45
N GLY A 44 -8.02 10.41 -6.43
CA GLY A 44 -9.22 11.24 -6.24
C GLY A 44 -9.41 12.28 -7.34
N GLU A 45 -8.34 12.98 -7.76
CA GLU A 45 -8.34 13.92 -8.89
C GLU A 45 -8.74 13.23 -10.21
N ALA A 46 -8.42 11.95 -10.36
CA ALA A 46 -8.80 11.12 -11.51
C ALA A 46 -10.19 10.46 -11.36
N GLY A 47 -10.95 10.78 -10.32
CA GLY A 47 -12.29 10.24 -10.07
C GLY A 47 -12.30 8.80 -9.54
N VAL A 48 -11.19 8.28 -9.07
CA VAL A 48 -11.10 6.94 -8.45
C VAL A 48 -11.37 7.05 -6.95
N GLU A 49 -12.47 6.47 -6.50
CA GLU A 49 -12.84 6.45 -5.10
C GLU A 49 -11.88 5.60 -4.27
N THR A 50 -11.31 6.18 -3.23
CA THR A 50 -10.41 5.52 -2.29
C THR A 50 -10.75 5.88 -0.84
N THR A 51 -10.37 5.02 0.10
CA THR A 51 -10.40 5.33 1.52
C THR A 51 -8.99 5.71 1.97
N ALA A 52 -8.83 6.91 2.53
CA ALA A 52 -7.55 7.31 3.10
C ALA A 52 -7.14 6.39 4.26
N VAL A 53 -5.87 6.00 4.31
CA VAL A 53 -5.34 5.16 5.40
C VAL A 53 -5.57 5.81 6.76
N SER A 54 -5.42 7.13 6.89
CA SER A 54 -5.72 7.86 8.13
C SER A 54 -7.18 7.74 8.57
N LYS A 55 -8.12 7.79 7.62
CA LYS A 55 -9.54 7.55 7.92
C LYS A 55 -9.81 6.10 8.33
N TYR A 56 -9.19 5.15 7.65
CA TYR A 56 -9.34 3.73 7.94
C TYR A 56 -8.75 3.34 9.32
N THR A 57 -7.58 3.85 9.64
CA THR A 57 -6.90 3.56 10.91
C THR A 57 -7.45 4.37 12.08
N GLY A 58 -8.00 5.55 11.82
CA GLY A 58 -8.34 6.55 12.82
C GLY A 58 -7.13 7.31 13.36
N ALA A 59 -5.93 7.07 12.80
CA ALA A 59 -4.68 7.72 13.18
C ALA A 59 -4.23 8.69 12.07
N PRO A 60 -3.86 9.93 12.39
CA PRO A 60 -3.33 10.86 11.39
C PRO A 60 -1.96 10.42 10.89
N GLU A 61 -1.55 10.93 9.73
CA GLU A 61 -0.15 10.90 9.35
C GLU A 61 0.63 11.84 10.26
N ILE A 62 1.74 11.38 10.81
CA ILE A 62 2.57 12.14 11.76
C ILE A 62 4.02 12.19 11.30
N LEU A 63 4.81 13.07 11.90
CA LEU A 63 6.24 13.25 11.60
C LEU A 63 6.47 13.50 10.11
N ASP A 64 5.76 14.48 9.55
CA ASP A 64 5.83 14.85 8.14
C ASP A 64 5.56 13.69 7.17
N GLY A 65 4.70 12.75 7.60
CA GLY A 65 4.33 11.59 6.82
C GLY A 65 5.31 10.40 6.92
N ARG A 66 6.30 10.45 7.80
CA ARG A 66 7.19 9.30 8.06
C ARG A 66 6.46 8.10 8.65
N VAL A 67 5.33 8.36 9.34
CA VAL A 67 4.47 7.32 9.91
C VAL A 67 3.06 7.47 9.34
N LYS A 68 2.64 6.52 8.53
CA LYS A 68 1.30 6.45 7.92
C LYS A 68 0.76 5.01 7.89
N THR A 69 1.54 4.06 7.38
CA THR A 69 1.13 2.66 7.19
C THR A 69 1.63 1.72 8.29
N LEU A 70 2.56 2.18 9.14
CA LEU A 70 3.04 1.42 10.29
C LEU A 70 1.99 1.44 11.40
N HIS A 71 0.90 0.73 11.21
CA HIS A 71 -0.23 0.71 12.11
C HIS A 71 -0.79 -0.72 12.25
N PRO A 72 -1.23 -1.16 13.45
CA PRO A 72 -1.78 -2.51 13.66
C PRO A 72 -2.93 -2.85 12.72
N ARG A 73 -3.82 -1.91 12.42
CA ARG A 73 -4.94 -2.15 11.49
C ARG A 73 -4.50 -2.42 10.05
N ILE A 74 -3.39 -1.85 9.62
CA ILE A 74 -2.80 -2.11 8.29
C ILE A 74 -2.06 -3.44 8.31
N HIS A 75 -1.10 -3.61 9.21
CA HIS A 75 -0.28 -4.82 9.25
C HIS A 75 -1.06 -6.05 9.72
N GLY A 76 -2.04 -5.89 10.60
CA GLY A 76 -2.99 -6.95 10.96
C GLY A 76 -3.79 -7.43 9.76
N GLY A 77 -4.33 -6.48 8.96
CA GLY A 77 -5.06 -6.80 7.73
C GLY A 77 -4.22 -7.56 6.70
N VAL A 78 -2.91 -7.23 6.60
CA VAL A 78 -1.97 -7.91 5.67
C VAL A 78 -1.49 -9.25 6.25
N LEU A 79 -1.12 -9.32 7.53
CA LEU A 79 -0.45 -10.48 8.14
C LEU A 79 -1.40 -11.57 8.64
N ALA A 80 -2.70 -11.30 8.79
CA ALA A 80 -3.66 -12.30 9.22
C ALA A 80 -3.70 -13.48 8.23
N ARG A 81 -3.47 -14.69 8.73
CA ARG A 81 -3.60 -15.92 7.95
C ARG A 81 -5.07 -16.25 7.72
N ASN A 82 -5.37 -17.07 6.71
CA ASN A 82 -6.73 -17.52 6.44
C ASN A 82 -7.13 -18.66 7.40
N THR A 83 -7.04 -18.44 8.72
CA THR A 83 -7.47 -19.34 9.78
C THR A 83 -8.67 -18.74 10.50
N LYS A 84 -9.50 -19.60 11.09
CA LYS A 84 -10.70 -19.15 11.83
C LYS A 84 -10.33 -18.20 12.97
N GLU A 85 -9.23 -18.48 13.67
CA GLU A 85 -8.74 -17.69 14.80
C GLU A 85 -8.34 -16.29 14.35
N HIS A 86 -7.53 -16.17 13.30
CA HIS A 86 -7.08 -14.85 12.79
C HIS A 86 -8.25 -14.05 12.20
N MET A 87 -9.17 -14.71 11.48
CA MET A 87 -10.34 -14.00 10.93
C MET A 87 -11.26 -13.49 12.04
N ALA A 88 -11.51 -14.29 13.08
CA ALA A 88 -12.29 -13.87 14.25
C ALA A 88 -11.58 -12.73 15.03
N GLU A 89 -10.25 -12.74 15.09
CA GLU A 89 -9.48 -11.66 15.70
C GLU A 89 -9.61 -10.36 14.91
N LEU A 90 -9.47 -10.41 13.59
CA LEU A 90 -9.69 -9.24 12.73
C LEU A 90 -11.10 -8.65 12.91
N GLU A 91 -12.11 -9.51 12.97
CA GLU A 91 -13.50 -9.09 13.17
C GLU A 91 -13.68 -8.40 14.54
N ARG A 92 -13.18 -9.00 15.61
CA ARG A 92 -13.23 -8.44 16.96
C ARG A 92 -12.56 -7.06 17.05
N GLU A 93 -11.42 -6.88 16.37
CA GLU A 93 -10.68 -5.62 16.35
C GLU A 93 -11.19 -4.64 15.26
N ASN A 94 -12.27 -5.00 14.54
CA ASN A 94 -12.81 -4.23 13.42
C ASN A 94 -11.74 -3.90 12.37
N ILE A 95 -10.95 -4.90 12.00
CA ILE A 95 -9.90 -4.82 10.99
C ILE A 95 -10.33 -5.59 9.76
N GLY A 96 -10.37 -4.96 8.61
CA GLY A 96 -10.60 -5.65 7.35
C GLY A 96 -9.33 -6.32 6.82
N ALA A 97 -9.47 -7.51 6.28
CA ALA A 97 -8.37 -8.16 5.57
C ALA A 97 -7.93 -7.32 4.37
N ILE A 98 -6.63 -7.28 4.12
CA ILE A 98 -6.01 -6.63 2.94
C ILE A 98 -5.44 -7.74 2.07
N ASP A 99 -5.92 -7.86 0.85
CA ASP A 99 -5.65 -8.99 -0.05
C ASP A 99 -4.59 -8.66 -1.12
N LEU A 100 -4.36 -7.36 -1.35
CA LEU A 100 -3.37 -6.88 -2.32
C LEU A 100 -2.60 -5.69 -1.74
N VAL A 101 -1.29 -5.72 -1.85
CA VAL A 101 -0.38 -4.60 -1.54
C VAL A 101 0.27 -4.12 -2.83
N VAL A 102 0.03 -2.86 -3.18
CA VAL A 102 0.57 -2.21 -4.39
C VAL A 102 1.47 -1.07 -3.96
N VAL A 103 2.74 -1.21 -4.25
CA VAL A 103 3.77 -0.23 -3.89
C VAL A 103 4.79 -0.07 -5.01
N ASN A 104 5.48 1.04 -5.04
CA ASN A 104 6.83 1.15 -5.54
C ASN A 104 7.66 1.88 -4.48
N LEU A 105 8.94 1.59 -4.44
CA LEU A 105 9.83 2.09 -3.41
C LEU A 105 10.37 3.48 -3.76
N TYR A 106 10.87 4.21 -2.78
CA TYR A 106 11.58 5.45 -3.03
C TYR A 106 12.81 5.18 -3.90
N PRO A 107 13.13 6.08 -4.84
CA PRO A 107 14.24 5.90 -5.77
C PRO A 107 15.60 6.21 -5.11
N PHE A 108 15.94 5.48 -4.03
CA PHE A 108 17.14 5.72 -3.23
C PHE A 108 18.43 5.73 -4.10
N SER A 109 18.57 4.73 -4.97
CA SER A 109 19.74 4.64 -5.86
C SER A 109 19.88 5.86 -6.78
N GLN A 110 18.76 6.38 -7.30
CA GLN A 110 18.78 7.58 -8.14
C GLN A 110 19.08 8.84 -7.32
N THR A 111 18.62 8.87 -6.06
CA THR A 111 18.90 9.99 -5.16
C THR A 111 20.38 10.08 -4.83
N VAL A 112 21.00 8.98 -4.43
CA VAL A 112 22.42 8.97 -4.04
C VAL A 112 23.39 9.07 -5.24
N ALA A 113 22.90 8.86 -6.47
CA ALA A 113 23.68 9.03 -7.69
C ALA A 113 23.81 10.51 -8.13
N LYS A 114 23.07 11.45 -7.52
CA LYS A 114 23.19 12.87 -7.82
C LYS A 114 24.53 13.41 -7.29
N GLU A 115 25.21 14.25 -8.07
CA GLU A 115 26.52 14.81 -7.70
C GLU A 115 26.47 15.72 -6.47
N ASP A 116 25.35 16.39 -6.26
CA ASP A 116 25.12 17.39 -5.21
C ASP A 116 24.23 16.90 -4.06
N VAL A 117 23.98 15.60 -3.98
CA VAL A 117 23.14 15.03 -2.91
C VAL A 117 23.74 15.28 -1.53
N THR A 118 22.96 15.80 -0.64
CA THR A 118 23.36 15.92 0.76
C THR A 118 23.12 14.63 1.53
N PHE A 119 23.87 14.42 2.60
CA PHE A 119 23.63 13.27 3.50
C PHE A 119 22.19 13.25 4.03
N GLN A 120 21.63 14.43 4.36
CA GLN A 120 20.27 14.55 4.84
C GLN A 120 19.26 14.11 3.80
N GLU A 121 19.41 14.50 2.54
CA GLU A 121 18.52 14.07 1.46
C GLU A 121 18.61 12.54 1.22
N ALA A 122 19.81 11.96 1.29
CA ALA A 122 19.97 10.52 1.20
C ALA A 122 19.22 9.80 2.34
N VAL A 123 19.37 10.28 3.57
CA VAL A 123 18.68 9.72 4.74
C VAL A 123 17.16 9.83 4.62
N GLU A 124 16.63 10.98 4.17
CA GLU A 124 15.18 11.16 3.98
C GLU A 124 14.58 10.26 2.88
N ASN A 125 15.39 9.79 1.95
CA ASN A 125 14.97 8.85 0.89
C ASN A 125 15.09 7.37 1.29
N ILE A 126 15.43 7.05 2.53
CA ILE A 126 15.32 5.68 3.04
C ILE A 126 13.85 5.35 3.24
N ASP A 127 13.33 4.46 2.39
CA ASP A 127 11.93 4.02 2.49
C ASP A 127 11.75 3.00 3.61
N ILE A 128 10.87 3.31 4.54
CA ILE A 128 10.50 2.42 5.65
C ILE A 128 9.18 1.70 5.35
N GLY A 129 8.18 2.45 4.89
CA GLY A 129 6.80 1.96 4.74
C GLY A 129 6.66 0.93 3.62
N GLY A 130 7.20 1.22 2.44
CA GLY A 130 7.15 0.33 1.27
C GLY A 130 7.77 -1.04 1.54
N PRO A 131 9.04 -1.12 1.95
CA PRO A 131 9.68 -2.39 2.29
C PRO A 131 8.96 -3.16 3.40
N THR A 132 8.44 -2.48 4.43
CA THR A 132 7.71 -3.13 5.51
C THR A 132 6.41 -3.77 5.02
N MET A 133 5.66 -3.08 4.17
CA MET A 133 4.43 -3.62 3.56
C MET A 133 4.73 -4.81 2.64
N LEU A 134 5.78 -4.73 1.82
CA LEU A 134 6.21 -5.84 0.96
C LEU A 134 6.63 -7.07 1.77
N ARG A 135 7.42 -6.88 2.82
CA ARG A 135 7.84 -7.98 3.69
C ARG A 135 6.65 -8.63 4.39
N ALA A 136 5.66 -7.83 4.81
CA ALA A 136 4.43 -8.34 5.41
C ALA A 136 3.60 -9.17 4.40
N ALA A 137 3.43 -8.68 3.18
CA ALA A 137 2.75 -9.40 2.10
C ALA A 137 3.48 -10.70 1.74
N ALA A 138 4.81 -10.65 1.58
CA ALA A 138 5.63 -11.83 1.30
C ALA A 138 5.53 -12.89 2.40
N LYS A 139 5.52 -12.48 3.67
CA LYS A 139 5.33 -13.39 4.82
C LYS A 139 3.98 -14.09 4.78
N ASN A 140 2.97 -13.51 4.17
CA ASN A 140 1.62 -14.02 4.06
C ASN A 140 1.19 -14.26 2.60
N HIS A 141 2.14 -14.69 1.75
CA HIS A 141 1.96 -14.87 0.30
C HIS A 141 0.82 -15.84 -0.08
N GLU A 142 0.44 -16.75 0.79
CA GLU A 142 -0.69 -17.67 0.56
C GLU A 142 -2.04 -16.92 0.44
N ARG A 143 -2.14 -15.73 1.02
CA ARG A 143 -3.38 -14.95 1.04
C ARG A 143 -3.25 -13.58 0.39
N VAL A 144 -2.08 -12.97 0.44
CA VAL A 144 -1.85 -11.58 0.02
C VAL A 144 -0.95 -11.55 -1.21
N SER A 145 -1.44 -10.91 -2.26
CA SER A 145 -0.63 -10.59 -3.43
C SER A 145 0.16 -9.31 -3.19
N ALA A 146 1.42 -9.28 -3.65
CA ALA A 146 2.24 -8.07 -3.68
C ALA A 146 2.47 -7.66 -5.13
N CYS A 147 2.22 -6.40 -5.44
CA CYS A 147 2.48 -5.79 -6.74
C CYS A 147 3.48 -4.65 -6.56
N LEU A 148 4.64 -4.77 -7.21
CA LEU A 148 5.58 -3.68 -7.40
C LEU A 148 5.22 -2.97 -8.70
N LEU A 149 4.57 -1.81 -8.58
CA LEU A 149 4.14 -1.04 -9.74
C LEU A 149 5.32 -0.20 -10.27
N TYR A 150 6.02 -0.73 -11.25
CA TYR A 150 7.01 -0.01 -12.03
C TYR A 150 6.54 0.08 -13.48
N THR A 151 6.76 1.22 -14.10
CA THR A 151 6.39 1.48 -15.50
C THR A 151 7.52 1.16 -16.49
N SER A 152 8.64 0.63 -16.03
CA SER A 152 9.73 0.20 -16.88
C SER A 152 9.50 -1.24 -17.34
N ASP A 153 9.74 -1.47 -18.61
CA ASP A 153 9.59 -2.73 -19.34
C ASP A 153 10.54 -3.84 -18.86
N ALA A 154 10.49 -4.17 -17.57
CA ALA A 154 11.23 -5.31 -17.04
C ALA A 154 10.71 -6.67 -17.54
N ALA A 155 9.78 -6.65 -18.52
CA ALA A 155 9.27 -7.86 -19.17
C ALA A 155 9.96 -8.15 -20.51
N ASP A 156 10.86 -7.27 -20.99
CA ASP A 156 11.50 -7.38 -22.30
C ASP A 156 13.05 -7.64 -22.20
N GLU A 157 13.59 -8.01 -21.05
CA GLU A 157 14.97 -8.47 -20.90
C GLU A 157 15.08 -9.96 -20.57
#